data_4c92b3f89512aea556c73f59b21d5306
#
_entry.id   4c92b3f89512aea556c73f59b21d5306
#
_cell.length_a   1.000
_cell.length_b   1.000
_cell.length_c   1.000
_cell.angle_alpha   90.00
_cell.angle_beta   90.00
_cell.angle_gamma   90.00
#
_symmetry.space_group_name_H-M   'P 1'
#
loop_
_entity.id
_entity.type
_entity.pdbx_description
1 polymer ?
#
loop_
_entity_poly.entity_id
_entity_poly.type
_entity_poly.pdbx_seq_one_letter_code
_entity_poly.pdbx_strand_id
1 'polypeptide(L)'
;KLKQVIADGTPFVYFASIQDLRGSTRVGGKFNKNNAVFDTDWDLLIVDEAHEGTATDLGDAVINNIRKPNTKVLLLSGTPYNILSDFGENKYTWTYVDEQKAKKEWDEDHPDEKNPYEELPKMNIFTFDLSEKIPTSYRYVTEDSAFNFREFFRTWTGDKDKDFREIPEGQTVGDFVYA
;
A
#
# COMPACT_ATOMS: atom_id res chain seq x y z
N LYS A 1 -28.43 -13.50 3.98
CA LYS A 1 -27.85 -14.08 2.75
C LYS A 1 -26.62 -14.97 3.05
N LEU A 2 -25.54 -14.48 3.70
CA LEU A 2 -24.34 -15.28 3.99
C LEU A 2 -24.69 -16.57 4.78
N LYS A 3 -25.43 -16.48 5.87
CA LYS A 3 -25.88 -17.65 6.67
C LYS A 3 -26.64 -18.70 5.86
N GLN A 4 -27.39 -18.28 4.87
CA GLN A 4 -28.13 -19.19 3.99
C GLN A 4 -27.19 -19.92 3.04
N VAL A 5 -26.26 -19.23 2.40
CA VAL A 5 -25.26 -19.83 1.51
C VAL A 5 -24.39 -20.85 2.26
N ILE A 6 -24.00 -20.52 3.51
CA ILE A 6 -23.26 -21.43 4.38
C ILE A 6 -24.10 -22.70 4.67
N ALA A 7 -25.39 -22.55 4.98
CA ALA A 7 -26.27 -23.67 5.28
C ALA A 7 -26.51 -24.58 4.07
N ASP A 8 -26.51 -24.03 2.86
CA ASP A 8 -26.68 -24.78 1.61
C ASP A 8 -25.42 -25.61 1.23
N GLY A 9 -24.28 -25.43 1.90
CA GLY A 9 -23.03 -26.17 1.66
C GLY A 9 -22.40 -25.96 0.31
N THR A 10 -22.82 -24.92 -0.42
CA THR A 10 -22.26 -24.58 -1.74
C THR A 10 -20.97 -23.78 -1.58
N PRO A 11 -19.88 -24.10 -2.30
CA PRO A 11 -18.68 -23.28 -2.29
C PRO A 11 -18.97 -21.83 -2.73
N PHE A 12 -18.44 -20.87 -2.02
CA PHE A 12 -18.65 -19.45 -2.31
C PHE A 12 -17.41 -18.62 -1.97
N VAL A 13 -17.31 -17.44 -2.55
CA VAL A 13 -16.32 -16.41 -2.21
C VAL A 13 -17.06 -15.22 -1.61
N TYR A 14 -16.53 -14.69 -0.53
CA TYR A 14 -17.07 -13.50 0.13
C TYR A 14 -16.04 -12.38 0.13
N PHE A 15 -16.42 -11.23 -0.39
CA PHE A 15 -15.59 -10.03 -0.37
C PHE A 15 -16.00 -9.10 0.76
N ALA A 16 -15.03 -8.62 1.50
CA ALA A 16 -15.24 -7.64 2.55
C ALA A 16 -14.06 -6.65 2.61
N SER A 17 -14.32 -5.42 3.00
CA SER A 17 -13.25 -4.47 3.30
C SER A 17 -12.85 -4.56 4.78
N ILE A 18 -11.56 -4.42 5.07
CA ILE A 18 -11.05 -4.37 6.45
C ILE A 18 -11.72 -3.21 7.22
N GLN A 19 -11.94 -2.06 6.55
CA GLN A 19 -12.59 -0.91 7.16
C GLN A 19 -14.01 -1.22 7.64
N ASP A 20 -14.77 -1.98 6.87
CA ASP A 20 -16.13 -2.38 7.25
C ASP A 20 -16.12 -3.41 8.39
N LEU A 21 -15.18 -4.35 8.35
CA LEU A 21 -15.00 -5.38 9.37
C LEU A 21 -14.53 -4.79 10.71
N ARG A 22 -13.70 -3.76 10.73
CA ARG A 22 -13.28 -3.02 11.94
C ARG A 22 -14.44 -2.47 12.74
N GLY A 23 -15.58 -2.18 12.09
CA GLY A 23 -16.80 -1.72 12.75
C GLY A 23 -17.52 -2.81 13.57
N SER A 24 -17.11 -4.08 13.47
CA SER A 24 -17.77 -5.20 14.14
C SER A 24 -17.52 -5.22 15.65
N THR A 25 -18.55 -5.61 16.40
CA THR A 25 -18.43 -5.88 17.85
C THR A 25 -17.43 -7.00 18.17
N ARG A 26 -17.09 -7.86 17.20
CA ARG A 26 -16.09 -8.93 17.35
C ARG A 26 -14.66 -8.40 17.53
N VAL A 27 -14.41 -7.17 17.09
CA VAL A 27 -13.10 -6.50 17.17
C VAL A 27 -13.19 -5.14 17.90
N GLY A 28 -14.16 -5.00 18.80
CA GLY A 28 -14.33 -3.78 19.60
C GLY A 28 -15.14 -2.66 18.91
N GLY A 29 -15.69 -2.90 17.74
CA GLY A 29 -16.57 -1.96 17.06
C GLY A 29 -18.00 -1.93 17.62
N LYS A 30 -18.90 -1.22 16.95
CA LYS A 30 -20.26 -0.95 17.43
C LYS A 30 -21.35 -1.73 16.67
N PHE A 31 -21.03 -2.42 15.58
CA PHE A 31 -22.00 -3.00 14.66
C PHE A 31 -21.96 -4.52 14.65
N ASN A 32 -23.15 -5.15 14.61
CA ASN A 32 -23.28 -6.60 14.53
C ASN A 32 -23.44 -7.15 13.10
N LYS A 33 -23.49 -6.28 12.10
CA LYS A 33 -23.81 -6.64 10.71
C LYS A 33 -22.83 -7.68 10.10
N ASN A 34 -21.57 -7.66 10.53
CA ASN A 34 -20.50 -8.50 9.98
C ASN A 34 -20.15 -9.69 10.89
N ASN A 35 -20.87 -9.94 11.98
CA ASN A 35 -20.54 -11.01 12.91
C ASN A 35 -20.51 -12.39 12.24
N ALA A 36 -21.38 -12.65 11.25
CA ALA A 36 -21.37 -13.90 10.51
C ALA A 36 -20.05 -14.18 9.78
N VAL A 37 -19.31 -13.16 9.38
CA VAL A 37 -17.98 -13.31 8.75
C VAL A 37 -16.97 -13.87 9.76
N PHE A 38 -17.01 -13.37 10.99
CA PHE A 38 -16.13 -13.81 12.07
C PHE A 38 -16.52 -15.18 12.64
N ASP A 39 -17.80 -15.54 12.54
CA ASP A 39 -18.34 -16.79 13.07
C ASP A 39 -18.21 -17.96 12.06
N THR A 40 -17.84 -17.68 10.80
CA THR A 40 -17.68 -18.69 9.75
C THR A 40 -16.28 -19.32 9.82
N ASP A 41 -16.20 -20.63 9.63
CA ASP A 41 -14.94 -21.36 9.44
C ASP A 41 -14.55 -21.28 7.96
N TRP A 42 -13.63 -20.39 7.66
CA TRP A 42 -13.12 -20.17 6.30
C TRP A 42 -11.99 -21.15 5.98
N ASP A 43 -12.03 -21.78 4.80
CA ASP A 43 -10.94 -22.63 4.32
C ASP A 43 -9.72 -21.80 3.91
N LEU A 44 -9.99 -20.64 3.27
CA LEU A 44 -8.96 -19.74 2.78
C LEU A 44 -9.34 -18.28 3.08
N LEU A 45 -8.40 -17.53 3.62
CA LEU A 45 -8.46 -16.09 3.79
C LEU A 45 -7.42 -15.45 2.85
N ILE A 46 -7.88 -14.63 1.92
CA ILE A 46 -7.00 -13.84 1.04
C ILE A 46 -7.05 -12.39 1.53
N VAL A 47 -5.90 -11.83 1.81
CA VAL A 47 -5.73 -10.42 2.23
C VAL A 47 -4.98 -9.71 1.13
N ASP A 48 -5.68 -8.82 0.42
CA ASP A 48 -5.07 -7.95 -0.58
C ASP A 48 -4.50 -6.70 0.06
N GLU A 49 -3.45 -6.13 -0.53
CA GLU A 49 -2.68 -5.01 0.01
C GLU A 49 -2.27 -5.22 1.48
N ALA A 50 -1.77 -6.42 1.77
CA ALA A 50 -1.48 -6.87 3.13
C ALA A 50 -0.54 -5.93 3.88
N HIS A 51 0.39 -5.25 3.19
CA HIS A 51 1.31 -4.28 3.78
C HIS A 51 0.62 -3.05 4.39
N GLU A 52 -0.59 -2.69 3.91
CA GLU A 52 -1.40 -1.62 4.48
C GLU A 52 -2.38 -2.16 5.54
N GLY A 53 -2.98 -3.31 5.27
CA GLY A 53 -4.02 -3.91 6.10
C GLY A 53 -3.51 -4.44 7.44
N THR A 54 -2.32 -5.05 7.44
CA THR A 54 -1.67 -5.63 8.63
C THR A 54 -0.78 -4.64 9.39
N ALA A 55 -0.47 -3.48 8.84
CA ALA A 55 0.36 -2.47 9.50
C ALA A 55 -0.30 -1.74 10.67
N THR A 56 -1.54 -2.09 11.03
CA THR A 56 -2.25 -1.49 12.15
C THR A 56 -2.77 -2.57 13.09
N ASP A 57 -2.65 -2.35 14.41
CA ASP A 57 -3.17 -3.25 15.45
C ASP A 57 -4.62 -3.68 15.22
N LEU A 58 -5.42 -2.78 14.67
CA LEU A 58 -6.83 -3.03 14.40
C LEU A 58 -7.03 -3.91 13.15
N GLY A 59 -6.16 -3.79 12.15
CA GLY A 59 -6.16 -4.67 10.97
C GLY A 59 -5.79 -6.10 11.34
N ASP A 60 -4.75 -6.25 12.13
CA ASP A 60 -4.32 -7.53 12.68
C ASP A 60 -5.40 -8.17 13.54
N ALA A 61 -6.09 -7.39 14.36
CA ALA A 61 -7.20 -7.88 15.18
C ALA A 61 -8.33 -8.47 14.30
N VAL A 62 -8.67 -7.83 13.17
CA VAL A 62 -9.67 -8.36 12.22
C VAL A 62 -9.24 -9.70 11.65
N ILE A 63 -8.02 -9.79 11.12
CA ILE A 63 -7.49 -11.00 10.49
C ILE A 63 -7.39 -12.13 11.49
N ASN A 64 -6.85 -11.88 12.68
CA ASN A 64 -6.70 -12.86 13.74
C ASN A 64 -8.03 -13.38 14.29
N ASN A 65 -9.09 -12.57 14.31
CA ASN A 65 -10.41 -13.01 14.71
C ASN A 65 -11.15 -13.82 13.63
N ILE A 66 -10.88 -13.57 12.35
CA ILE A 66 -11.46 -14.34 11.24
C ILE A 66 -10.72 -15.67 11.07
N ARG A 67 -9.41 -15.65 11.22
CA ARG A 67 -8.56 -16.83 11.07
C ARG A 67 -8.88 -17.88 12.15
N LYS A 68 -9.14 -19.11 11.73
CA LYS A 68 -9.32 -20.29 12.58
C LYS A 68 -8.12 -21.23 12.40
N PRO A 69 -7.95 -22.25 13.25
CA PRO A 69 -6.78 -23.15 13.19
C PRO A 69 -6.55 -23.81 11.83
N ASN A 70 -7.62 -24.09 11.08
CA ASN A 70 -7.56 -24.74 9.78
C ASN A 70 -7.61 -23.76 8.60
N THR A 71 -7.80 -22.45 8.84
CA THR A 71 -7.84 -21.45 7.80
C THR A 71 -6.45 -21.23 7.20
N LYS A 72 -6.33 -21.45 5.90
CA LYS A 72 -5.14 -21.05 5.15
C LYS A 72 -5.17 -19.55 4.90
N VAL A 73 -4.01 -18.90 4.95
CA VAL A 73 -3.91 -17.45 4.72
C VAL A 73 -2.99 -17.19 3.55
N LEU A 74 -3.47 -16.41 2.58
CA LEU A 74 -2.70 -15.89 1.47
C LEU A 74 -2.66 -14.36 1.57
N LEU A 75 -1.47 -13.81 1.70
CA LEU A 75 -1.25 -12.37 1.71
C LEU A 75 -0.73 -11.93 0.33
N LEU A 76 -1.38 -10.93 -0.25
CA LEU A 76 -1.00 -10.33 -1.52
C LEU A 76 -0.51 -8.90 -1.27
N SER A 77 0.55 -8.50 -1.94
CA SER A 77 1.07 -7.13 -1.81
C SER A 77 1.93 -6.76 -3.02
N GLY A 78 1.72 -5.56 -3.55
CA GLY A 78 2.59 -4.97 -4.58
C GLY A 78 3.88 -4.37 -4.00
N THR A 79 3.91 -4.04 -2.70
CA THR A 79 5.05 -3.43 -2.01
C THR A 79 5.32 -4.08 -0.66
N PRO A 80 5.72 -5.37 -0.64
CA PRO A 80 5.76 -6.20 0.57
C PRO A 80 7.00 -5.97 1.46
N TYR A 81 7.77 -4.90 1.29
CA TYR A 81 9.09 -4.70 1.89
C TYR A 81 9.14 -4.84 3.41
N ASN A 82 8.06 -4.45 4.10
CA ASN A 82 7.94 -4.52 5.55
C ASN A 82 7.45 -5.87 6.10
N ILE A 83 6.94 -6.75 5.24
CA ILE A 83 6.40 -8.06 5.65
C ILE A 83 7.15 -9.26 5.07
N LEU A 84 8.04 -9.05 4.10
CA LEU A 84 8.75 -10.15 3.41
C LEU A 84 9.60 -11.03 4.32
N SER A 85 10.16 -10.45 5.40
CA SER A 85 11.01 -11.18 6.36
C SER A 85 10.25 -12.24 7.15
N ASP A 86 8.94 -12.07 7.30
CA ASP A 86 8.12 -12.89 8.19
C ASP A 86 7.76 -14.26 7.59
N PHE A 87 7.98 -14.43 6.28
CA PHE A 87 7.51 -15.61 5.55
C PHE A 87 8.59 -16.63 5.17
N GLY A 88 9.88 -16.34 5.41
CA GLY A 88 10.97 -17.24 5.05
C GLY A 88 10.86 -17.73 3.61
N GLU A 89 10.75 -19.06 3.41
CA GLU A 89 10.60 -19.68 2.09
C GLU A 89 9.14 -19.74 1.60
N ASN A 90 8.16 -19.47 2.45
CA ASN A 90 6.73 -19.52 2.12
C ASN A 90 6.27 -18.24 1.42
N LYS A 91 7.03 -17.79 0.43
CA LYS A 91 6.74 -16.59 -0.36
C LYS A 91 7.03 -16.83 -1.83
N TYR A 92 6.24 -16.19 -2.67
CA TYR A 92 6.48 -16.07 -4.09
C TYR A 92 6.61 -14.58 -4.44
N THR A 93 7.64 -14.22 -5.17
CA THR A 93 7.86 -12.85 -5.63
C THR A 93 7.90 -12.82 -7.15
N TRP A 94 7.25 -11.82 -7.74
CA TRP A 94 7.29 -11.52 -9.16
C TRP A 94 7.58 -10.04 -9.32
N THR A 95 8.81 -9.74 -9.71
CA THR A 95 9.28 -8.37 -9.83
C THR A 95 9.18 -7.87 -11.27
N TYR A 96 9.32 -6.57 -11.46
CA TYR A 96 9.44 -5.98 -12.80
C TYR A 96 10.58 -6.61 -13.61
N VAL A 97 11.69 -6.98 -12.97
CA VAL A 97 12.82 -7.64 -13.63
C VAL A 97 12.41 -9.03 -14.12
N ASP A 98 11.70 -9.80 -13.30
CA ASP A 98 11.18 -11.12 -13.66
C ASP A 98 10.19 -11.01 -14.83
N GLU A 99 9.31 -10.01 -14.82
CA GLU A 99 8.38 -9.73 -15.91
C GLU A 99 9.10 -9.44 -17.22
N GLN A 100 10.09 -8.53 -17.19
CA GLN A 100 10.85 -8.18 -18.41
C GLN A 100 11.68 -9.36 -18.93
N LYS A 101 12.17 -10.20 -18.04
CA LYS A 101 12.87 -11.44 -18.39
C LYS A 101 11.90 -12.44 -19.05
N ALA A 102 10.76 -12.70 -18.42
CA ALA A 102 9.73 -13.58 -18.96
C ALA A 102 9.21 -13.12 -20.33
N LYS A 103 9.05 -11.80 -20.52
CA LYS A 103 8.67 -11.20 -21.80
C LYS A 103 9.66 -11.54 -22.90
N LYS A 104 10.96 -11.44 -22.61
CA LYS A 104 12.01 -11.75 -23.57
C LYS A 104 12.10 -13.25 -23.85
N GLU A 105 12.10 -14.09 -22.80
CA GLU A 105 12.19 -15.55 -22.94
C GLU A 105 10.99 -16.12 -23.70
N TRP A 106 9.78 -15.54 -23.52
CA TRP A 106 8.61 -15.99 -24.30
C TRP A 106 8.79 -15.84 -25.79
N ASP A 107 9.30 -14.69 -26.25
CA ASP A 107 9.52 -14.45 -27.68
C ASP A 107 10.57 -15.39 -28.30
N GLU A 108 11.56 -15.82 -27.48
CA GLU A 108 12.60 -16.78 -27.88
C GLU A 108 12.05 -18.22 -27.96
N ASP A 109 11.24 -18.61 -26.96
CA ASP A 109 10.74 -19.98 -26.81
C ASP A 109 9.46 -20.26 -27.63
N HIS A 110 8.67 -19.22 -27.94
CA HIS A 110 7.36 -19.31 -28.60
C HIS A 110 7.24 -18.30 -29.76
N PRO A 111 8.08 -18.39 -30.77
CA PRO A 111 8.17 -17.38 -31.85
C PRO A 111 6.88 -17.22 -32.69
N ASP A 112 6.02 -18.24 -32.67
CA ASP A 112 4.77 -18.26 -33.44
C ASP A 112 3.53 -17.96 -32.58
N GLU A 113 3.72 -17.67 -31.28
CA GLU A 113 2.61 -17.41 -30.35
C GLU A 113 2.60 -15.95 -29.87
N LYS A 114 1.40 -15.40 -29.63
CA LYS A 114 1.30 -14.05 -29.06
C LYS A 114 1.88 -14.04 -27.63
N ASN A 115 2.82 -13.15 -27.40
CA ASN A 115 3.42 -12.98 -26.07
C ASN A 115 2.38 -12.43 -25.08
N PRO A 116 2.03 -13.17 -24.00
CA PRO A 116 1.05 -12.73 -23.01
C PRO A 116 1.52 -11.51 -22.20
N TYR A 117 2.83 -11.23 -22.20
CA TYR A 117 3.43 -10.09 -21.49
C TYR A 117 3.61 -8.85 -22.39
N GLU A 118 3.23 -8.91 -23.68
CA GLU A 118 3.48 -7.84 -24.65
C GLU A 118 2.82 -6.51 -24.25
N GLU A 119 1.61 -6.58 -23.68
CA GLU A 119 0.82 -5.42 -23.30
C GLU A 119 1.28 -4.78 -21.99
N LEU A 120 2.17 -5.44 -21.22
CA LEU A 120 2.71 -4.88 -19.99
C LEU A 120 3.69 -3.74 -20.30
N PRO A 121 3.48 -2.55 -19.71
CA PRO A 121 4.27 -1.37 -20.08
C PRO A 121 5.70 -1.46 -19.56
N LYS A 122 6.63 -0.98 -20.37
CA LYS A 122 8.02 -0.80 -19.92
C LYS A 122 8.10 0.39 -18.96
N MET A 123 8.73 0.19 -17.81
CA MET A 123 9.01 1.27 -16.87
C MET A 123 10.10 2.20 -17.44
N ASN A 124 9.80 3.48 -17.53
CA ASN A 124 10.78 4.52 -17.84
C ASN A 124 10.96 5.39 -16.60
N ILE A 125 12.17 5.40 -16.06
CA ILE A 125 12.51 6.21 -14.88
C ILE A 125 13.25 7.45 -15.37
N PHE A 126 12.66 8.61 -15.12
CA PHE A 126 13.28 9.90 -15.39
C PHE A 126 13.72 10.50 -14.06
N THR A 127 14.99 10.82 -13.96
CA THR A 127 15.55 11.53 -12.81
C THR A 127 16.10 12.88 -13.26
N PHE A 128 16.00 13.88 -12.44
CA PHE A 128 16.67 15.16 -12.66
C PHE A 128 17.23 15.66 -11.33
N ASP A 129 18.32 16.37 -11.42
CA ASP A 129 18.96 16.97 -10.25
C ASP A 129 18.23 18.25 -9.86
N LEU A 130 17.56 18.20 -8.71
CA LEU A 130 16.87 19.36 -8.14
C LEU A 130 17.83 20.46 -7.72
N SER A 131 19.11 20.14 -7.44
CA SER A 131 20.11 21.11 -6.98
C SER A 131 20.39 22.19 -8.03
N GLU A 132 20.26 21.87 -9.31
CA GLU A 132 20.43 22.84 -10.41
C GLU A 132 19.22 23.78 -10.59
N LYS A 133 18.03 23.33 -10.14
CA LYS A 133 16.78 24.07 -10.30
C LYS A 133 16.37 24.90 -9.09
N ILE A 134 16.91 24.55 -7.92
CA ILE A 134 16.64 25.30 -6.70
C ILE A 134 17.56 26.54 -6.70
N PRO A 135 17.02 27.76 -6.73
CA PRO A 135 17.82 28.98 -6.66
C PRO A 135 18.76 28.97 -5.44
N THR A 136 19.94 29.53 -5.60
CA THR A 136 20.99 29.55 -4.55
C THR A 136 20.50 30.21 -3.26
N SER A 137 19.50 31.07 -3.34
CA SER A 137 18.82 31.69 -2.20
C SER A 137 18.07 30.71 -1.29
N TYR A 138 17.72 29.53 -1.78
CA TYR A 138 17.12 28.45 -1.00
C TYR A 138 18.17 27.45 -0.46
N ARG A 139 19.45 27.67 -0.73
CA ARG A 139 20.56 26.87 -0.17
C ARG A 139 20.91 27.26 1.29
N TYR A 140 19.90 27.60 2.09
CA TYR A 140 20.06 27.60 3.55
C TYR A 140 19.95 26.16 4.13
N VAL A 141 20.45 25.23 3.35
CA VAL A 141 20.73 23.90 3.84
C VAL A 141 22.17 23.96 4.35
N THR A 142 22.34 24.01 5.64
CA THR A 142 23.65 23.75 6.26
C THR A 142 24.15 22.39 5.79
N GLU A 143 25.44 22.15 5.74
CA GLU A 143 26.01 20.88 5.25
C GLU A 143 25.40 19.63 5.89
N ASP A 144 24.72 19.76 7.01
CA ASP A 144 24.04 18.70 7.77
C ASP A 144 22.52 18.59 7.53
N SER A 145 21.93 19.35 6.61
CA SER A 145 20.48 19.37 6.40
C SER A 145 20.11 18.70 5.08
N ALA A 146 19.33 17.63 5.12
CA ALA A 146 18.73 17.00 3.94
C ALA A 146 17.47 17.75 3.48
N PHE A 147 17.21 17.75 2.17
CA PHE A 147 15.96 18.29 1.63
C PHE A 147 14.75 17.54 2.20
N ASN A 148 13.84 18.27 2.81
CA ASN A 148 12.66 17.69 3.44
C ASN A 148 11.44 17.82 2.53
N PHE A 149 11.11 16.76 1.82
CA PHE A 149 9.94 16.69 0.93
C PHE A 149 8.62 16.95 1.67
N ARG A 150 8.50 16.53 2.91
CA ARG A 150 7.29 16.76 3.70
C ARG A 150 7.05 18.24 3.95
N GLU A 151 8.12 19.00 4.25
CA GLU A 151 8.02 20.45 4.43
C GLU A 151 7.80 21.19 3.10
N PHE A 152 8.38 20.71 2.01
CA PHE A 152 8.17 21.28 0.68
C PHE A 152 6.71 21.17 0.20
N PHE A 153 6.05 20.04 0.48
CA PHE A 153 4.63 19.82 0.12
C PHE A 153 3.66 20.19 1.24
N ARG A 154 4.11 20.77 2.34
CA ARG A 154 3.24 21.15 3.44
C ARG A 154 2.32 22.30 3.01
N THR A 155 1.02 22.10 3.20
CA THR A 155 0.02 23.14 2.91
C THR A 155 0.00 24.19 4.02
N TRP A 156 -0.25 25.44 3.60
CA TRP A 156 -0.41 26.55 4.54
C TRP A 156 -1.64 26.34 5.43
N THR A 157 -1.46 26.41 6.74
CA THR A 157 -2.56 26.27 7.72
C THR A 157 -3.16 27.60 8.16
N GLY A 158 -2.59 28.73 7.76
CA GLY A 158 -2.97 30.07 8.17
C GLY A 158 -2.30 30.55 9.46
N ASP A 159 -1.49 29.69 10.10
CA ASP A 159 -0.80 29.98 11.36
C ASP A 159 0.69 30.23 11.07
N LYS A 160 1.12 31.48 11.13
CA LYS A 160 2.49 31.89 10.84
C LYS A 160 3.51 31.19 11.73
N ASP A 161 3.18 30.95 12.98
CA ASP A 161 4.11 30.33 13.95
C ASP A 161 4.32 28.85 13.70
N LYS A 162 3.33 28.19 13.06
CA LYS A 162 3.41 26.77 12.69
C LYS A 162 3.96 26.55 11.28
N ASP A 163 3.59 27.42 10.35
CA ASP A 163 3.90 27.22 8.93
C ASP A 163 5.24 27.85 8.53
N PHE A 164 5.56 29.04 9.11
CA PHE A 164 6.81 29.74 8.81
C PHE A 164 7.36 30.35 10.09
N ARG A 165 8.42 29.74 10.61
CA ARG A 165 9.13 30.29 11.79
C ARG A 165 9.93 31.53 11.46
N GLU A 166 10.46 31.63 10.23
CA GLU A 166 11.22 32.79 9.77
C GLU A 166 10.97 33.00 8.27
N ILE A 167 10.36 34.13 7.93
CA ILE A 167 10.31 34.60 6.54
C ILE A 167 11.52 35.52 6.38
N PRO A 168 12.44 35.28 5.43
CA PRO A 168 13.56 36.15 5.18
C PRO A 168 13.12 37.59 4.98
N GLU A 169 13.91 38.54 5.48
CA GLU A 169 13.62 39.98 5.37
C GLU A 169 13.46 40.36 3.90
N GLY A 170 12.35 41.00 3.56
CA GLY A 170 12.01 41.41 2.19
C GLY A 170 11.23 40.39 1.36
N GLN A 171 10.92 39.20 1.91
CA GLN A 171 10.06 38.22 1.23
C GLN A 171 8.65 38.17 1.84
N THR A 172 7.66 37.85 1.04
CA THR A 172 6.29 37.66 1.48
C THR A 172 5.92 36.17 1.49
N VAL A 173 4.87 35.81 2.24
CA VAL A 173 4.32 34.45 2.25
C VAL A 173 3.95 34.00 0.82
N GLY A 174 3.51 34.91 -0.03
CA GLY A 174 3.19 34.65 -1.43
C GLY A 174 4.39 34.19 -2.25
N ASP A 175 5.57 34.72 -1.96
CA ASP A 175 6.80 34.35 -2.68
C ASP A 175 7.24 32.90 -2.38
N PHE A 176 6.84 32.36 -1.23
CA PHE A 176 7.10 30.97 -0.86
C PHE A 176 6.06 29.99 -1.41
N VAL A 177 4.83 30.42 -1.66
CA VAL A 177 3.73 29.54 -2.09
C VAL A 177 3.69 29.37 -3.61
N TYR A 178 4.27 30.31 -4.36
CA TYR A 178 4.20 30.36 -5.83
C TYR A 178 5.56 30.26 -6.53
N ALA A 179 6.64 30.02 -5.78
CA ALA A 179 7.98 29.75 -6.33
C ALA A 179 8.21 28.28 -6.52
#